data_9383f39ad5b6b25716d810fa4a374493
#
_entry.id   9383f39ad5b6b25716d810fa4a374493
#
_cell.length_a   1.000
_cell.length_b   1.000
_cell.length_c   1.000
_cell.angle_alpha   90.00
_cell.angle_beta   90.00
_cell.angle_gamma   90.00
#
_symmetry.space_group_name_H-M   'P 1'
#
loop_
_entity.id
_entity.type
_entity.pdbx_description
1 polymer ?
#
loop_
_entity_poly.entity_id
_entity_poly.type
_entity_poly.pdbx_seq_one_letter_code
_entity_poly.pdbx_strand_id
1 'polypeptide(L)'
;MILNSIIRSSLPRTNISMVSNLIQQQQKRNLNLIPIVVEQTGRGERSYDIYSRLLKERIVCLMGPINDTLSSLVIAQLLFLQSESSKKPIHMYINSPGGVVTSGLAIYDTMQYILPPIATWCVGQACSMASLLLTAGTENMRYSLPHSRIMIHQPHGQAAGQATDIQIQAEEILKLKK
;
A
#
# COMPACT_ATOMS: atom_id res chain seq x y z
N MET A 1 -52.86 -26.27 -8.41
CA MET A 1 -51.65 -27.13 -8.51
C MET A 1 -51.23 -27.33 -9.97
N ILE A 2 -51.30 -26.30 -10.85
CA ILE A 2 -50.98 -26.38 -12.28
C ILE A 2 -50.27 -25.12 -12.82
N LEU A 3 -49.59 -24.35 -11.93
CA LEU A 3 -48.90 -23.13 -12.40
C LEU A 3 -47.36 -23.16 -12.24
N ASN A 4 -46.77 -24.27 -11.82
CA ASN A 4 -45.33 -24.39 -11.57
C ASN A 4 -44.54 -25.20 -12.61
N SER A 5 -45.16 -25.61 -13.73
CA SER A 5 -44.48 -26.44 -14.73
C SER A 5 -44.14 -25.76 -16.06
N ILE A 6 -44.51 -24.49 -16.24
CA ILE A 6 -44.36 -23.81 -17.56
C ILE A 6 -43.16 -22.82 -17.61
N ILE A 7 -42.53 -22.51 -16.45
CA ILE A 7 -41.42 -21.50 -16.46
C ILE A 7 -40.02 -22.14 -16.56
N ARG A 8 -39.91 -23.47 -16.70
CA ARG A 8 -38.59 -24.13 -16.78
C ARG A 8 -38.04 -24.44 -18.19
N SER A 9 -38.69 -24.02 -19.26
CA SER A 9 -38.29 -24.49 -20.58
C SER A 9 -37.85 -23.42 -21.61
N SER A 10 -37.61 -22.16 -21.21
CA SER A 10 -37.24 -21.10 -22.16
C SER A 10 -36.09 -20.18 -21.77
N LEU A 11 -35.30 -20.50 -20.75
CA LEU A 11 -34.04 -19.79 -20.55
C LEU A 11 -32.93 -20.55 -21.27
N PRO A 12 -32.20 -19.90 -22.21
CA PRO A 12 -31.02 -20.53 -22.81
C PRO A 12 -30.04 -20.82 -21.65
N ARG A 13 -29.53 -22.06 -21.60
CA ARG A 13 -28.42 -22.45 -20.75
C ARG A 13 -27.24 -21.54 -21.09
N THR A 14 -27.20 -20.36 -20.53
CA THR A 14 -26.02 -19.48 -20.62
C THR A 14 -24.84 -20.29 -20.08
N ASN A 15 -23.90 -20.55 -20.96
CA ASN A 15 -22.74 -21.38 -20.69
C ASN A 15 -21.97 -20.76 -19.53
N ILE A 16 -22.07 -21.36 -18.34
CA ILE A 16 -21.43 -20.84 -17.09
C ILE A 16 -19.93 -20.61 -17.34
N SER A 17 -19.32 -21.42 -18.22
CA SER A 17 -17.94 -21.22 -18.65
C SER A 17 -17.72 -19.91 -19.44
N MET A 18 -18.70 -19.45 -20.19
CA MET A 18 -18.63 -18.20 -20.95
C MET A 18 -18.73 -16.98 -20.02
N VAL A 19 -19.62 -17.05 -19.02
CA VAL A 19 -19.78 -16.01 -18.01
C VAL A 19 -18.53 -15.93 -17.10
N SER A 20 -18.00 -17.08 -16.68
CA SER A 20 -16.75 -17.11 -15.87
C SER A 20 -15.54 -16.57 -16.66
N ASN A 21 -15.45 -16.88 -17.96
CA ASN A 21 -14.39 -16.33 -18.81
C ASN A 21 -14.55 -14.81 -19.04
N LEU A 22 -15.77 -14.30 -19.16
CA LEU A 22 -16.03 -12.87 -19.25
C LEU A 22 -15.69 -12.13 -17.95
N ILE A 23 -16.03 -12.73 -16.80
CA ILE A 23 -15.67 -12.18 -15.49
C ILE A 23 -14.14 -12.19 -15.30
N GLN A 24 -13.45 -13.27 -15.69
CA GLN A 24 -11.99 -13.31 -15.64
C GLN A 24 -11.33 -12.34 -16.62
N GLN A 25 -11.91 -12.11 -17.80
CA GLN A 25 -11.43 -11.10 -18.75
C GLN A 25 -11.67 -9.67 -18.25
N GLN A 26 -12.78 -9.40 -17.55
CA GLN A 26 -13.01 -8.10 -16.91
C GLN A 26 -12.06 -7.87 -15.72
N GLN A 27 -11.74 -8.89 -14.93
CA GLN A 27 -10.74 -8.78 -13.87
C GLN A 27 -9.32 -8.52 -14.42
N LYS A 28 -8.98 -9.05 -15.60
CA LYS A 28 -7.70 -8.76 -16.29
C LYS A 28 -7.64 -7.35 -16.91
N ARG A 29 -8.76 -6.65 -17.09
CA ARG A 29 -8.82 -5.30 -17.68
C ARG A 29 -8.64 -4.17 -16.68
N ASN A 30 -8.59 -4.44 -15.36
CA ASN A 30 -8.23 -3.45 -14.34
C ASN A 30 -6.71 -3.41 -14.09
N LEU A 31 -5.91 -3.53 -15.11
CA LEU A 31 -4.55 -3.03 -15.08
C LEU A 31 -4.66 -1.50 -15.09
N ASN A 32 -4.52 -0.89 -13.93
CA ASN A 32 -4.25 0.55 -13.87
C ASN A 32 -3.03 0.79 -14.74
N LEU A 33 -3.26 1.32 -15.95
CA LEU A 33 -2.17 1.69 -16.85
C LEU A 33 -1.35 2.77 -16.13
N ILE A 34 -0.16 2.39 -15.72
CA ILE A 34 0.78 3.35 -15.12
C ILE A 34 1.23 4.27 -16.26
N PRO A 35 0.98 5.60 -16.15
CA PRO A 35 1.37 6.53 -17.20
C PRO A 35 2.87 6.50 -17.47
N ILE A 36 3.23 6.55 -18.74
CA ILE A 36 4.61 6.70 -19.19
C ILE A 36 4.87 8.18 -19.50
N VAL A 37 5.94 8.73 -18.98
CA VAL A 37 6.43 10.07 -19.27
C VAL A 37 7.71 10.01 -20.09
N VAL A 38 7.84 10.91 -21.08
CA VAL A 38 9.04 11.00 -21.93
C VAL A 38 9.80 12.26 -21.54
N GLU A 39 11.06 12.11 -21.18
CA GLU A 39 11.97 13.20 -20.85
C GLU A 39 12.92 13.41 -22.03
N GLN A 40 12.94 14.63 -22.57
CA GLN A 40 13.90 15.02 -23.60
C GLN A 40 15.18 15.51 -22.92
N THR A 41 16.30 14.87 -23.22
CA THR A 41 17.63 15.27 -22.73
C THR A 41 18.51 15.63 -23.92
N GLY A 42 19.58 16.38 -23.70
CA GLY A 42 20.56 16.69 -24.75
C GLY A 42 21.23 15.47 -25.41
N ARG A 43 20.95 14.25 -24.90
CA ARG A 43 21.44 12.95 -25.40
C ARG A 43 20.35 12.08 -26.02
N GLY A 44 19.12 12.61 -26.20
CA GLY A 44 17.97 11.87 -26.72
C GLY A 44 16.79 11.78 -25.76
N GLU A 45 15.78 11.04 -26.17
CA GLU A 45 14.55 10.81 -25.39
C GLU A 45 14.70 9.59 -24.48
N ARG A 46 14.21 9.70 -23.24
CA ARG A 46 14.08 8.60 -22.29
C ARG A 46 12.67 8.49 -21.78
N SER A 47 12.10 7.31 -21.84
CA SER A 47 10.78 7.01 -21.29
C SER A 47 10.92 6.41 -19.87
N TYR A 48 10.05 6.84 -18.96
CA TYR A 48 9.95 6.33 -17.60
C TYR A 48 8.46 6.08 -17.29
N ASP A 49 8.15 5.10 -16.49
CA ASP A 49 6.88 5.12 -15.80
C ASP A 49 6.87 6.25 -14.76
N ILE A 50 5.67 6.72 -14.38
CA ILE A 50 5.53 7.90 -13.50
C ILE A 50 6.19 7.69 -12.13
N TYR A 51 6.11 6.46 -11.57
CA TYR A 51 6.71 6.18 -10.26
C TYR A 51 8.24 6.14 -10.33
N SER A 52 8.81 5.54 -11.37
CA SER A 52 10.26 5.58 -11.61
C SER A 52 10.75 7.00 -11.83
N ARG A 53 9.97 7.85 -12.49
CA ARG A 53 10.31 9.26 -12.68
C ARG A 53 10.28 10.03 -11.36
N LEU A 54 9.27 9.79 -10.51
CA LEU A 54 9.19 10.37 -9.17
C LEU A 54 10.32 9.90 -8.28
N LEU A 55 10.69 8.61 -8.34
CA LEU A 55 11.79 8.03 -7.57
C LEU A 55 13.13 8.72 -7.90
N LYS A 56 13.36 9.12 -9.16
CA LYS A 56 14.52 9.89 -9.57
C LYS A 56 14.60 11.26 -8.84
N GLU A 57 13.47 11.85 -8.49
CA GLU A 57 13.38 13.04 -7.64
C GLU A 57 13.36 12.72 -6.13
N ARG A 58 13.69 11.48 -5.77
CA ARG A 58 13.70 10.98 -4.38
C ARG A 58 12.33 10.99 -3.71
N ILE A 59 11.27 10.80 -4.50
CA ILE A 59 9.89 10.74 -4.05
C ILE A 59 9.45 9.28 -4.01
N VAL A 60 8.99 8.84 -2.84
CA VAL A 60 8.40 7.51 -2.57
C VAL A 60 6.91 7.69 -2.29
N CYS A 61 6.07 6.92 -2.97
CA CYS A 61 4.63 6.96 -2.80
C CYS A 61 4.15 5.74 -2.01
N LEU A 62 3.72 5.95 -0.76
CA LEU A 62 3.08 4.94 0.07
C LEU A 62 1.56 5.10 -0.05
N MET A 63 0.97 4.38 -1.01
CA MET A 63 -0.44 4.52 -1.38
C MET A 63 -1.20 3.21 -1.15
N GLY A 64 -2.38 3.29 -0.51
CA GLY A 64 -3.24 2.13 -0.24
C GLY A 64 -2.86 1.34 1.00
N PRO A 65 -3.42 0.12 1.18
CA PRO A 65 -3.19 -0.70 2.38
C PRO A 65 -1.75 -1.18 2.50
N ILE A 66 -1.20 -1.12 3.72
CA ILE A 66 0.13 -1.63 4.05
C ILE A 66 0.05 -3.16 4.15
N ASN A 67 0.79 -3.84 3.28
CA ASN A 67 0.96 -5.29 3.23
C ASN A 67 2.40 -5.62 2.85
N ASP A 68 2.73 -6.90 2.80
CA ASP A 68 4.10 -7.35 2.52
C ASP A 68 4.62 -6.91 1.15
N THR A 69 3.74 -6.88 0.14
CA THR A 69 4.11 -6.45 -1.22
C THR A 69 4.48 -4.97 -1.24
N LEU A 70 3.64 -4.10 -0.67
CA LEU A 70 3.91 -2.67 -0.59
C LEU A 70 5.13 -2.39 0.28
N SER A 71 5.26 -3.09 1.42
CA SER A 71 6.41 -2.97 2.32
C SER A 71 7.72 -3.28 1.61
N SER A 72 7.81 -4.42 0.94
CA SER A 72 9.00 -4.82 0.19
C SER A 72 9.39 -3.79 -0.87
N LEU A 73 8.40 -3.23 -1.58
CA LEU A 73 8.64 -2.22 -2.61
C LEU A 73 9.17 -0.92 -2.02
N VAL A 74 8.54 -0.43 -0.94
CA VAL A 74 8.97 0.81 -0.26
C VAL A 74 10.37 0.66 0.32
N ILE A 75 10.66 -0.47 0.99
CA ILE A 75 11.99 -0.77 1.55
C ILE A 75 13.05 -0.77 0.45
N ALA A 76 12.80 -1.45 -0.67
CA ALA A 76 13.74 -1.46 -1.80
C ALA A 76 14.01 -0.05 -2.34
N GLN A 77 12.99 0.80 -2.45
CA GLN A 77 13.14 2.19 -2.89
C GLN A 77 13.97 3.02 -1.88
N LEU A 78 13.71 2.87 -0.58
CA LEU A 78 14.47 3.57 0.47
C LEU A 78 15.96 3.19 0.45
N LEU A 79 16.27 1.90 0.36
CA LEU A 79 17.65 1.41 0.28
C LEU A 79 18.34 1.87 -1.00
N PHE A 80 17.66 1.86 -2.13
CA PHE A 80 18.17 2.39 -3.39
C PHE A 80 18.50 3.88 -3.28
N LEU A 81 17.59 4.69 -2.73
CA LEU A 81 17.80 6.13 -2.58
C LEU A 81 18.94 6.44 -1.59
N GLN A 82 19.14 5.62 -0.56
CA GLN A 82 20.32 5.73 0.31
C GLN A 82 21.61 5.47 -0.46
N SER A 83 21.65 4.45 -1.33
CA SER A 83 22.84 4.14 -2.13
C SER A 83 23.20 5.26 -3.10
N GLU A 84 22.20 6.00 -3.61
CA GLU A 84 22.40 7.16 -4.47
C GLU A 84 22.98 8.37 -3.71
N SER A 85 22.48 8.63 -2.50
CA SER A 85 22.95 9.73 -1.65
C SER A 85 22.51 9.55 -0.20
N SER A 86 23.46 9.51 0.70
CA SER A 86 23.23 9.46 2.16
C SER A 86 22.84 10.81 2.79
N LYS A 87 22.89 11.91 2.03
CA LYS A 87 22.67 13.28 2.57
C LYS A 87 21.39 13.94 2.06
N LYS A 88 20.99 13.66 0.82
CA LYS A 88 19.84 14.31 0.21
C LYS A 88 18.54 13.76 0.82
N PRO A 89 17.57 14.60 1.17
CA PRO A 89 16.31 14.14 1.75
C PRO A 89 15.52 13.24 0.80
N ILE A 90 14.74 12.34 1.40
CA ILE A 90 13.75 11.51 0.72
C ILE A 90 12.38 12.08 1.08
N HIS A 91 11.47 12.18 0.11
CA HIS A 91 10.10 12.64 0.32
C HIS A 91 9.14 11.46 0.22
N MET A 92 8.51 11.09 1.33
CA MET A 92 7.51 10.00 1.37
C MET A 92 6.11 10.58 1.44
N TYR A 93 5.34 10.37 0.37
CA TYR A 93 3.93 10.78 0.30
C TYR A 93 3.04 9.63 0.74
N ILE A 94 2.20 9.87 1.74
CA ILE A 94 1.40 8.85 2.42
C ILE A 94 -0.09 9.10 2.18
N ASN A 95 -0.77 8.12 1.57
CA ASN A 95 -2.23 8.04 1.49
C ASN A 95 -2.65 6.59 1.76
N SER A 96 -2.81 6.25 3.04
CA SER A 96 -3.00 4.88 3.46
C SER A 96 -3.96 4.75 4.64
N PRO A 97 -4.86 3.76 4.61
CA PRO A 97 -5.70 3.40 5.77
C PRO A 97 -4.92 2.66 6.87
N GLY A 98 -3.63 2.40 6.70
CA GLY A 98 -2.84 1.50 7.52
C GLY A 98 -2.83 0.08 6.97
N GLY A 99 -2.64 -0.91 7.83
CA GLY A 99 -2.62 -2.32 7.42
C GLY A 99 -1.84 -3.22 8.37
N VAL A 100 -1.10 -4.17 7.82
CA VAL A 100 -0.36 -5.20 8.58
C VAL A 100 0.75 -4.56 9.40
N VAL A 101 0.74 -4.81 10.71
CA VAL A 101 1.68 -4.18 11.67
C VAL A 101 3.12 -4.55 11.36
N THR A 102 3.41 -5.83 11.14
CA THR A 102 4.79 -6.31 10.85
C THR A 102 5.34 -5.72 9.57
N SER A 103 4.52 -5.61 8.52
CA SER A 103 4.92 -4.97 7.26
C SER A 103 5.19 -3.47 7.44
N GLY A 104 4.41 -2.80 8.30
CA GLY A 104 4.63 -1.41 8.63
C GLY A 104 5.86 -1.18 9.49
N LEU A 105 6.12 -2.05 10.48
CA LEU A 105 7.34 -1.99 11.29
C LEU A 105 8.59 -2.21 10.46
N ALA A 106 8.56 -3.07 9.45
CA ALA A 106 9.68 -3.26 8.53
C ALA A 106 10.02 -1.98 7.75
N ILE A 107 8.99 -1.22 7.32
CA ILE A 107 9.21 0.11 6.73
C ILE A 107 9.77 1.08 7.77
N TYR A 108 9.18 1.11 8.97
CA TYR A 108 9.61 1.97 10.07
C TYR A 108 11.10 1.76 10.39
N ASP A 109 11.50 0.52 10.64
CA ASP A 109 12.88 0.17 10.95
C ASP A 109 13.84 0.58 9.82
N THR A 110 13.43 0.40 8.57
CA THR A 110 14.20 0.85 7.42
C THR A 110 14.36 2.37 7.40
N MET A 111 13.27 3.13 7.69
CA MET A 111 13.33 4.58 7.80
C MET A 111 14.29 5.05 8.89
N GLN A 112 14.38 4.33 10.01
CA GLN A 112 15.31 4.66 11.09
C GLN A 112 16.76 4.21 10.79
N TYR A 113 16.92 3.16 10.00
CA TYR A 113 18.23 2.59 9.66
C TYR A 113 18.99 3.42 8.63
N ILE A 114 18.29 4.00 7.65
CA ILE A 114 18.93 4.75 6.56
C ILE A 114 19.40 6.13 7.02
N LEU A 115 20.48 6.62 6.41
CA LEU A 115 21.11 7.91 6.77
C LEU A 115 20.39 9.15 6.21
N PRO A 116 19.79 9.13 5.00
CA PRO A 116 19.10 10.28 4.46
C PRO A 116 17.94 10.73 5.36
N PRO A 117 17.74 12.04 5.60
CA PRO A 117 16.54 12.50 6.27
C PRO A 117 15.30 12.21 5.43
N ILE A 118 14.20 11.86 6.10
CA ILE A 118 12.93 11.52 5.43
C ILE A 118 11.88 12.57 5.78
N ALA A 119 11.43 13.30 4.77
CA ALA A 119 10.26 14.17 4.86
C ALA A 119 8.99 13.37 4.57
N THR A 120 8.07 13.31 5.52
CA THR A 120 6.80 12.60 5.37
C THR A 120 5.66 13.58 5.13
N TRP A 121 4.76 13.24 4.19
CA TRP A 121 3.66 14.08 3.72
C TRP A 121 2.36 13.29 3.78
N CYS A 122 1.42 13.70 4.64
CA CYS A 122 0.07 13.14 4.62
C CYS A 122 -0.75 13.77 3.48
N VAL A 123 -1.18 12.94 2.52
CA VAL A 123 -2.01 13.32 1.38
C VAL A 123 -3.28 12.48 1.41
N GLY A 124 -4.41 13.08 1.74
CA GLY A 124 -5.68 12.37 1.91
C GLY A 124 -5.81 11.74 3.28
N GLN A 125 -5.10 10.65 3.57
CA GLN A 125 -5.18 10.03 4.90
C GLN A 125 -3.89 9.30 5.31
N ALA A 126 -3.63 9.32 6.62
CA ALA A 126 -2.63 8.48 7.29
C ALA A 126 -3.27 7.87 8.53
N CYS A 127 -3.77 6.64 8.43
CA CYS A 127 -4.51 5.99 9.51
C CYS A 127 -3.76 4.80 10.06
N SER A 128 -3.90 4.54 11.38
CA SER A 128 -3.35 3.35 12.03
C SER A 128 -1.85 3.23 11.78
N MET A 129 -1.36 2.12 11.21
CA MET A 129 0.05 1.89 10.89
C MET A 129 0.67 3.00 10.02
N ALA A 130 -0.12 3.61 9.11
CA ALA A 130 0.34 4.72 8.29
C ALA A 130 0.57 6.01 9.10
N SER A 131 -0.16 6.22 10.19
CA SER A 131 0.08 7.37 11.10
C SER A 131 1.41 7.21 11.85
N LEU A 132 1.79 5.99 12.19
CA LEU A 132 3.11 5.71 12.75
C LEU A 132 4.21 6.06 11.74
N LEU A 133 4.08 5.65 10.48
CA LEU A 133 5.06 5.97 9.45
C LEU A 133 5.14 7.47 9.16
N LEU A 134 4.02 8.19 9.24
CA LEU A 134 4.00 9.66 9.14
C LEU A 134 4.84 10.29 10.27
N THR A 135 4.67 9.82 11.51
CA THR A 135 5.40 10.34 12.67
C THR A 135 6.88 9.91 12.70
N ALA A 136 7.21 8.83 11.98
CA ALA A 136 8.59 8.34 11.83
C ALA A 136 9.49 9.23 10.95
N GLY A 137 8.91 10.20 10.26
CA GLY A 137 9.66 11.21 9.49
C GLY A 137 10.60 12.02 10.38
N THR A 138 11.65 12.56 9.77
CA THR A 138 12.64 13.38 10.44
C THR A 138 11.98 14.58 11.15
N GLU A 139 12.49 14.96 12.30
CA GLU A 139 11.99 16.09 13.08
C GLU A 139 11.94 17.37 12.21
N ASN A 140 10.82 18.12 12.33
CA ASN A 140 10.52 19.31 11.52
C ASN A 140 10.35 19.05 10.02
N MET A 141 10.28 17.78 9.59
CA MET A 141 10.03 17.39 8.19
C MET A 141 8.79 16.51 8.05
N ARG A 142 7.79 16.73 8.89
CA ARG A 142 6.51 16.01 8.90
C ARG A 142 5.39 16.96 8.54
N TYR A 143 4.68 16.68 7.46
CA TYR A 143 3.71 17.60 6.86
C TYR A 143 2.36 16.92 6.67
N SER A 144 1.30 17.72 6.69
CA SER A 144 -0.06 17.29 6.35
C SER A 144 -0.71 18.34 5.45
N LEU A 145 -1.37 17.90 4.40
CA LEU A 145 -2.16 18.80 3.56
C LEU A 145 -3.44 19.20 4.27
N PRO A 146 -4.04 20.36 3.93
CA PRO A 146 -5.14 20.95 4.71
C PRO A 146 -6.38 20.05 4.86
N HIS A 147 -6.67 19.22 3.88
CA HIS A 147 -7.83 18.31 3.88
C HIS A 147 -7.50 16.86 4.24
N SER A 148 -6.25 16.61 4.67
CA SER A 148 -5.82 15.28 5.08
C SER A 148 -6.37 14.91 6.45
N ARG A 149 -6.51 13.60 6.67
CA ARG A 149 -6.95 13.02 7.93
C ARG A 149 -5.87 12.13 8.51
N ILE A 150 -5.65 12.26 9.81
CA ILE A 150 -4.73 11.41 10.56
C ILE A 150 -5.55 10.71 11.64
N MET A 151 -5.46 9.37 11.72
CA MET A 151 -6.20 8.60 12.69
C MET A 151 -5.28 7.63 13.42
N ILE A 152 -5.35 7.66 14.74
CA ILE A 152 -4.61 6.81 15.66
C ILE A 152 -5.62 5.96 16.43
N HIS A 153 -5.37 4.67 16.52
CA HIS A 153 -6.11 3.75 17.35
C HIS A 153 -5.21 2.61 17.87
N GLN A 154 -5.69 1.91 18.91
CA GLN A 154 -4.98 0.74 19.39
C GLN A 154 -4.95 -0.38 18.35
N PRO A 155 -3.93 -1.28 18.37
CA PRO A 155 -3.91 -2.43 17.49
C PRO A 155 -5.14 -3.30 17.71
N HIS A 156 -5.66 -3.87 16.61
CA HIS A 156 -6.70 -4.87 16.65
C HIS A 156 -6.23 -6.14 15.92
N GLY A 157 -6.74 -7.27 16.33
CA GLY A 157 -6.41 -8.54 15.70
C GLY A 157 -7.53 -9.55 15.96
N GLN A 158 -7.44 -10.69 15.29
CA GLN A 158 -8.32 -11.83 15.43
C GLN A 158 -7.48 -13.06 15.69
N ALA A 159 -7.97 -13.94 16.55
CA ALA A 159 -7.33 -15.21 16.84
C ALA A 159 -8.35 -16.34 16.59
N ALA A 160 -7.93 -17.38 15.92
CA ALA A 160 -8.73 -18.59 15.67
C ALA A 160 -7.83 -19.82 15.74
N GLY A 161 -8.33 -20.94 16.27
CA GLY A 161 -7.56 -22.17 16.42
C GLY A 161 -7.87 -22.86 17.74
N GLN A 162 -6.91 -23.65 18.23
CA GLN A 162 -7.00 -24.29 19.56
C GLN A 162 -6.86 -23.24 20.67
N ALA A 163 -7.37 -23.54 21.86
CA ALA A 163 -7.37 -22.60 22.97
C ALA A 163 -5.99 -22.01 23.30
N THR A 164 -4.95 -22.82 23.24
CA THR A 164 -3.57 -22.37 23.45
C THR A 164 -3.09 -21.43 22.35
N ASP A 165 -3.44 -21.67 21.08
CA ASP A 165 -3.07 -20.80 19.97
C ASP A 165 -3.75 -19.43 20.09
N ILE A 166 -5.02 -19.42 20.49
CA ILE A 166 -5.78 -18.19 20.74
C ILE A 166 -5.12 -17.39 21.87
N GLN A 167 -4.71 -18.05 22.95
CA GLN A 167 -4.03 -17.38 24.05
C GLN A 167 -2.71 -16.74 23.60
N ILE A 168 -1.85 -17.49 22.89
CA ILE A 168 -0.56 -16.97 22.38
C ILE A 168 -0.79 -15.77 21.46
N GLN A 169 -1.75 -15.84 20.54
CA GLN A 169 -2.05 -14.73 19.64
C GLN A 169 -2.57 -13.51 20.40
N ALA A 170 -3.42 -13.71 21.40
CA ALA A 170 -3.92 -12.61 22.24
C ALA A 170 -2.78 -11.93 23.01
N GLU A 171 -1.85 -12.70 23.57
CA GLU A 171 -0.67 -12.17 24.25
C GLU A 171 0.23 -11.35 23.32
N GLU A 172 0.45 -11.79 22.08
CA GLU A 172 1.20 -11.02 21.07
C GLU A 172 0.50 -9.70 20.70
N ILE A 173 -0.82 -9.69 20.50
CA ILE A 173 -1.57 -8.46 20.26
C ILE A 173 -1.45 -7.48 21.43
N LEU A 174 -1.48 -8.00 22.67
CA LEU A 174 -1.30 -7.18 23.90
C LEU A 174 0.13 -6.62 24.03
N LYS A 175 1.15 -7.32 23.54
CA LYS A 175 2.52 -6.78 23.47
C LYS A 175 2.62 -5.62 22.49
N LEU A 176 1.98 -5.72 21.33
CA LEU A 176 1.96 -4.64 20.33
C LEU A 176 1.21 -3.38 20.81
N LYS A 177 0.35 -3.50 21.84
CA LYS A 177 -0.38 -2.37 22.42
C LYS A 177 0.51 -1.51 23.36
N LYS A 178 1.55 -2.08 23.96
CA LYS A 178 2.46 -1.38 24.89
C LYS A 178 3.41 -0.45 24.15
#